data_381cac551ca589fac944e795ca47590f
#
_entry.id   381cac551ca589fac944e795ca47590f
#
_cell.length_a   1.000
_cell.length_b   1.000
_cell.length_c   1.000
_cell.angle_alpha   90.00
_cell.angle_beta   90.00
_cell.angle_gamma   90.00
#
_symmetry.space_group_name_H-M   'P 1'
#
loop_
_entity.id
_entity.type
_entity.pdbx_description
1 polymer ?
#
loop_
_entity_poly.entity_id
_entity_poly.type
_entity_poly.pdbx_seq_one_letter_code
_entity_poly.pdbx_strand_id
1 'polypeptide(L)'
;MEWRNGEMGIGLYIINYYRLRRGRVMIAFLTIELRIEAAHSLKDKRQVTRSLKDRLRASFNVGVAELDPSLLWNQATIGVVSVSHSRDYLDGLMKNVERAALRIANNAGAEVTDSFVEFI
;
A
#
# COMPACT_ATOMS: atom_id res chain seq x y z
N MET A 1 9.36 17.90 8.86
CA MET A 1 10.69 17.29 8.98
C MET A 1 11.15 16.74 7.64
N GLU A 2 12.33 17.11 7.25
CA GLU A 2 12.92 16.61 6.02
C GLU A 2 13.74 15.36 6.26
N TRP A 3 13.59 14.42 5.35
CA TRP A 3 14.43 13.23 5.30
C TRP A 3 15.49 13.44 4.24
N ARG A 4 16.74 13.28 4.66
CA ARG A 4 17.87 13.31 3.75
C ARG A 4 18.61 12.00 3.83
N ASN A 5 19.46 11.75 2.85
CA ASN A 5 20.29 10.54 2.86
C ASN A 5 21.07 10.46 4.18
N GLY A 6 20.88 9.38 4.91
CA GLY A 6 21.55 9.14 6.18
C GLY A 6 20.87 9.71 7.40
N GLU A 7 19.75 10.43 7.27
CA GLU A 7 19.03 11.02 8.40
C GLU A 7 17.81 10.22 8.84
N MET A 8 17.70 8.96 8.42
CA MET A 8 16.58 8.10 8.78
C MET A 8 16.50 7.85 10.29
N GLY A 9 17.60 7.95 11.01
CA GLY A 9 17.64 7.78 12.46
C GLY A 9 16.75 8.79 13.22
N ILE A 10 16.58 10.00 12.67
CA ILE A 10 15.73 11.02 13.28
C ILE A 10 14.26 10.59 13.24
N GLY A 11 13.80 10.02 12.12
CA GLY A 11 12.44 9.53 12.00
C GLY A 11 12.15 8.37 12.94
N LEU A 12 13.10 7.43 13.06
CA LEU A 12 12.98 6.34 14.03
C LEU A 12 12.92 6.88 15.45
N TYR A 13 13.72 7.89 15.75
CA TYR A 13 13.70 8.55 17.07
C TYR A 13 12.32 9.14 17.36
N ILE A 14 11.72 9.84 16.42
CA ILE A 14 10.40 10.44 16.58
C ILE A 14 9.31 9.38 16.74
N ILE A 15 9.34 8.31 15.95
CA ILE A 15 8.41 7.21 16.09
C ILE A 15 8.52 6.60 17.50
N ASN A 16 9.73 6.35 17.97
CA ASN A 16 9.95 5.80 19.29
C ASN A 16 9.50 6.76 20.38
N TYR A 17 9.74 8.07 20.23
CA TYR A 17 9.27 9.07 21.16
C TYR A 17 7.75 9.01 21.33
N TYR A 18 7.00 8.97 20.22
CA TYR A 18 5.55 8.90 20.27
C TYR A 18 5.07 7.59 20.88
N ARG A 19 5.73 6.48 20.60
CA ARG A 19 5.39 5.18 21.20
C ARG A 19 5.56 5.21 22.73
N LEU A 20 6.61 5.85 23.21
CA LEU A 20 6.89 5.93 24.64
C LEU A 20 5.99 6.94 25.36
N ARG A 21 5.68 8.05 24.72
CA ARG A 21 4.96 9.16 25.35
C ARG A 21 3.45 9.10 25.20
N ARG A 22 2.97 8.63 24.04
CA ARG A 22 1.56 8.66 23.66
C ARG A 22 0.93 7.27 23.64
N GLY A 23 1.67 6.26 24.05
CA GLY A 23 1.22 4.89 23.95
C GLY A 23 1.44 4.31 22.55
N ARG A 24 0.55 3.46 22.10
CA ARG A 24 0.73 2.76 20.83
C ARG A 24 0.59 3.66 19.63
N VAL A 25 1.61 3.64 18.80
CA VAL A 25 1.51 4.05 17.40
C VAL A 25 1.82 2.83 16.56
N MET A 26 0.91 2.44 15.71
CA MET A 26 1.05 1.27 14.86
C MET A 26 0.96 1.64 13.41
N ILE A 27 1.72 0.95 12.59
CA ILE A 27 1.72 1.07 11.15
C ILE A 27 1.31 -0.26 10.58
N ALA A 28 0.31 -0.27 9.71
CA ALA A 28 -0.04 -1.43 8.91
C ALA A 28 0.45 -1.20 7.49
N PHE A 29 1.11 -2.20 6.95
CA PHE A 29 1.64 -2.19 5.59
C PHE A 29 1.09 -3.39 4.84
N LEU A 30 0.27 -3.13 3.82
CA LEU A 30 -0.31 -4.16 2.96
C LEU A 30 0.44 -4.19 1.65
N THR A 31 0.94 -5.36 1.29
CA THR A 31 1.55 -5.60 -0.02
C THR A 31 0.56 -6.36 -0.89
N ILE A 32 0.33 -5.87 -2.11
CA ILE A 32 -0.56 -6.49 -3.08
C ILE A 32 0.23 -6.79 -4.34
N GLU A 33 0.32 -8.06 -4.70
CA GLU A 33 0.95 -8.50 -5.94
C GLU A 33 -0.12 -8.68 -7.02
N LEU A 34 0.12 -8.10 -8.19
CA LEU A 34 -0.81 -8.15 -9.31
C LEU A 34 -0.19 -8.85 -10.51
N ARG A 35 -1.01 -9.62 -11.20
CA ARG A 35 -0.77 -10.04 -12.58
C ARG A 35 -1.78 -9.35 -13.48
N ILE A 36 -1.29 -8.68 -14.52
CA ILE A 36 -2.11 -7.84 -15.40
C ILE A 36 -2.16 -8.50 -16.78
N GLU A 37 -3.02 -9.47 -16.95
CA GLU A 37 -3.11 -10.26 -18.19
C GLU A 37 -3.53 -9.41 -19.39
N ALA A 38 -4.36 -8.41 -19.16
CA ALA A 38 -4.85 -7.54 -20.23
C ALA A 38 -3.81 -6.52 -20.70
N ALA A 39 -2.67 -6.37 -20.01
CA ALA A 39 -1.67 -5.40 -20.40
C ALA A 39 -0.78 -5.93 -21.51
N HIS A 40 -0.55 -5.10 -22.53
CA HIS A 40 0.35 -5.37 -23.64
C HIS A 40 1.45 -4.29 -23.76
N SER A 41 1.50 -3.37 -22.81
CA SER A 41 2.46 -2.28 -22.79
C SER A 41 2.57 -1.69 -21.40
N LEU A 42 3.60 -0.87 -21.17
CA LEU A 42 3.72 -0.11 -19.93
C LEU A 42 2.57 0.89 -19.75
N LYS A 43 2.03 1.40 -20.85
CA LYS A 43 0.87 2.30 -20.80
C LYS A 43 -0.35 1.57 -20.23
N ASP A 44 -0.61 0.35 -20.68
CA ASP A 44 -1.72 -0.46 -20.17
C ASP A 44 -1.54 -0.75 -18.69
N LYS A 45 -0.32 -1.14 -18.28
CA LYS A 45 0.01 -1.35 -16.87
C LYS A 45 -0.29 -0.12 -16.03
N ARG A 46 0.16 1.05 -16.49
CA ARG A 46 -0.02 2.32 -15.76
C ARG A 46 -1.49 2.68 -15.59
N GLN A 47 -2.31 2.38 -16.57
CA GLN A 47 -3.75 2.62 -16.46
C GLN A 47 -4.35 1.80 -15.31
N VAL A 48 -3.99 0.55 -15.21
CA VAL A 48 -4.47 -0.35 -14.15
C VAL A 48 -3.95 0.08 -12.79
N THR A 49 -2.65 0.30 -12.66
CA THR A 49 -2.04 0.65 -11.37
C THR A 49 -2.51 2.02 -10.88
N ARG A 50 -2.67 2.98 -11.79
CA ARG A 50 -3.17 4.32 -11.46
C ARG A 50 -4.62 4.25 -10.99
N SER A 51 -5.47 3.53 -11.70
CA SER A 51 -6.87 3.36 -11.33
C SER A 51 -6.99 2.74 -9.93
N LEU A 52 -6.23 1.69 -9.67
CA LEU A 52 -6.23 1.02 -8.38
C LEU A 52 -5.78 1.98 -7.26
N LYS A 53 -4.66 2.66 -7.46
CA LYS A 53 -4.14 3.62 -6.46
C LYS A 53 -5.14 4.73 -6.17
N ASP A 54 -5.69 5.34 -7.21
CA ASP A 54 -6.59 6.48 -7.04
C ASP A 54 -7.88 6.07 -6.34
N ARG A 55 -8.43 4.91 -6.68
CA ARG A 55 -9.66 4.41 -6.06
C ARG A 55 -9.46 4.02 -4.61
N LEU A 56 -8.34 3.39 -4.27
CA LEU A 56 -8.04 3.05 -2.89
C LEU A 56 -7.86 4.31 -2.04
N ARG A 57 -7.13 5.30 -2.56
CA ARG A 57 -6.95 6.57 -1.85
C ARG A 57 -8.25 7.34 -1.67
N ALA A 58 -9.14 7.29 -2.65
CA ALA A 58 -10.43 7.97 -2.57
C ALA A 58 -11.38 7.31 -1.57
N SER A 59 -11.28 6.01 -1.38
CA SER A 59 -12.20 5.23 -0.55
C SER A 59 -11.71 5.01 0.88
N PHE A 60 -10.41 5.06 1.12
CA PHE A 60 -9.82 4.71 2.40
C PHE A 60 -8.77 5.72 2.85
N ASN A 61 -8.59 5.81 4.15
CA ASN A 61 -7.55 6.66 4.74
C ASN A 61 -6.20 5.94 4.70
N VAL A 62 -5.61 5.89 3.51
CA VAL A 62 -4.38 5.15 3.25
C VAL A 62 -3.46 5.92 2.31
N GLY A 63 -2.17 5.66 2.44
CA GLY A 63 -1.19 5.99 1.42
C GLY A 63 -1.01 4.80 0.50
N VAL A 64 -0.87 5.04 -0.80
CA VAL A 64 -0.71 3.98 -1.79
C VAL A 64 0.41 4.34 -2.75
N ALA A 65 1.27 3.37 -3.03
CA ALA A 65 2.37 3.53 -3.97
C ALA A 65 2.60 2.25 -4.75
N GLU A 66 3.10 2.40 -5.95
CA GLU A 66 3.64 1.30 -6.72
C GLU A 66 5.08 1.06 -6.25
N LEU A 67 5.39 -0.17 -5.84
CA LEU A 67 6.68 -0.51 -5.26
C LEU A 67 7.63 -1.16 -6.25
N ASP A 68 7.09 -1.70 -7.33
CA ASP A 68 7.86 -2.47 -8.29
C ASP A 68 8.45 -1.55 -9.35
N PRO A 69 9.79 -1.42 -9.41
CA PRO A 69 10.46 -0.66 -10.46
C PRO A 69 10.53 -1.42 -11.79
N SER A 70 9.98 -2.64 -11.85
CA SER A 70 10.07 -3.50 -13.02
C SER A 70 9.42 -2.87 -14.24
N LEU A 71 10.05 -3.04 -15.40
CA LEU A 71 9.52 -2.66 -16.69
C LEU A 71 8.60 -3.71 -17.29
N LEU A 72 8.33 -4.79 -16.57
CA LEU A 72 7.36 -5.80 -17.00
C LEU A 72 5.97 -5.23 -16.93
N TRP A 73 5.25 -5.28 -18.05
CA TRP A 73 3.90 -4.68 -18.10
C TRP A 73 2.82 -5.59 -17.54
N ASN A 74 3.12 -6.87 -17.30
CA ASN A 74 2.15 -7.87 -16.85
C ASN A 74 2.19 -8.12 -15.33
N GLN A 75 3.01 -7.38 -14.60
CA GLN A 75 3.16 -7.52 -13.15
C GLN A 75 3.26 -6.16 -12.47
N ALA A 76 2.73 -6.07 -11.26
CA ALA A 76 2.88 -4.88 -10.43
C ALA A 76 2.81 -5.25 -8.95
N THR A 77 3.53 -4.50 -8.14
CA THR A 77 3.46 -4.59 -6.68
C THR A 77 2.98 -3.26 -6.12
N ILE A 78 1.91 -3.30 -5.36
CA ILE A 78 1.31 -2.11 -4.75
C ILE A 78 1.48 -2.19 -3.25
N GLY A 79 1.98 -1.11 -2.65
CA GLY A 79 2.05 -0.96 -1.20
C GLY A 79 0.97 -0.02 -0.71
N VAL A 80 0.31 -0.41 0.38
CA VAL A 80 -0.71 0.38 1.04
C VAL A 80 -0.34 0.53 2.51
N VAL A 81 -0.37 1.76 3.02
CA VAL A 81 0.05 2.04 4.38
C VAL A 81 -0.99 2.88 5.11
N SER A 82 -1.18 2.60 6.40
CA SER A 82 -1.96 3.44 7.28
C SER A 82 -1.41 3.37 8.70
N VAL A 83 -1.73 4.37 9.50
CA VAL A 83 -1.26 4.47 10.88
C VAL A 83 -2.45 4.66 11.81
N SER A 84 -2.36 4.11 13.01
CA SER A 84 -3.36 4.30 14.05
C SER A 84 -2.79 3.86 15.41
N HIS A 85 -3.42 4.29 16.49
CA HIS A 85 -3.16 3.72 17.81
C HIS A 85 -3.92 2.43 18.05
N SER A 86 -4.82 2.03 17.16
CA SER A 86 -5.65 0.84 17.29
C SER A 86 -5.28 -0.21 16.24
N ARG A 87 -4.79 -1.35 16.71
CA ARG A 87 -4.51 -2.49 15.86
C ARG A 87 -5.78 -3.04 15.20
N ASP A 88 -6.87 -3.11 15.97
CA ASP A 88 -8.14 -3.63 15.46
C ASP A 88 -8.68 -2.77 14.30
N TYR A 89 -8.55 -1.45 14.45
CA TYR A 89 -8.93 -0.54 13.38
C TYR A 89 -8.10 -0.82 12.12
N LEU A 90 -6.79 -0.92 12.24
CA LEU A 90 -5.91 -1.17 11.10
C LEU A 90 -6.17 -2.52 10.45
N ASP A 91 -6.42 -3.55 11.26
CA ASP A 91 -6.72 -4.88 10.75
C ASP A 91 -8.00 -4.86 9.91
N GLY A 92 -9.06 -4.23 10.42
CA GLY A 92 -10.30 -4.09 9.68
C GLY A 92 -10.16 -3.23 8.42
N LEU A 93 -9.41 -2.13 8.53
CA LEU A 93 -9.13 -1.26 7.38
C LEU A 93 -8.43 -2.03 6.26
N MET A 94 -7.37 -2.77 6.59
CA MET A 94 -6.60 -3.48 5.57
C MET A 94 -7.38 -4.63 4.95
N LYS A 95 -8.26 -5.29 5.70
CA LYS A 95 -9.17 -6.29 5.13
C LYS A 95 -10.12 -5.66 4.12
N ASN A 96 -10.65 -4.49 4.42
CA ASN A 96 -11.53 -3.78 3.49
C ASN A 96 -10.78 -3.30 2.25
N VAL A 97 -9.54 -2.85 2.42
CA VAL A 97 -8.67 -2.46 1.30
C VAL A 97 -8.39 -3.66 0.40
N GLU A 98 -8.07 -4.83 0.98
CA GLU A 98 -7.87 -6.05 0.20
C GLU A 98 -9.09 -6.41 -0.65
N ARG A 99 -10.28 -6.38 -0.05
CA ARG A 99 -11.52 -6.70 -0.79
C ARG A 99 -11.76 -5.73 -1.93
N ALA A 100 -11.55 -4.44 -1.67
CA ALA A 100 -11.70 -3.43 -2.71
C ALA A 100 -10.66 -3.61 -3.82
N ALA A 101 -9.42 -3.92 -3.47
CA ALA A 101 -8.35 -4.16 -4.45
C ALA A 101 -8.66 -5.35 -5.35
N LEU A 102 -9.17 -6.44 -4.78
CA LEU A 102 -9.61 -7.60 -5.55
C LEU A 102 -10.66 -7.22 -6.58
N ARG A 103 -11.68 -6.48 -6.15
CA ARG A 103 -12.78 -6.06 -7.03
C ARG A 103 -12.29 -5.12 -8.13
N ILE A 104 -11.49 -4.12 -7.77
CA ILE A 104 -10.98 -3.14 -8.72
C ILE A 104 -10.06 -3.82 -9.75
N ALA A 105 -9.17 -4.69 -9.28
CA ALA A 105 -8.27 -5.43 -10.15
C ALA A 105 -9.02 -6.30 -11.15
N ASN A 106 -9.99 -7.07 -10.67
CA ASN A 106 -10.78 -7.93 -11.53
C ASN A 106 -11.52 -7.12 -12.61
N ASN A 107 -12.06 -5.97 -12.26
CA ASN A 107 -12.76 -5.12 -13.22
C ASN A 107 -11.81 -4.47 -14.23
N ALA A 108 -10.53 -4.41 -13.92
CA ALA A 108 -9.51 -3.81 -14.80
C ALA A 108 -8.72 -4.84 -15.60
N GLY A 109 -9.12 -6.10 -15.56
CA GLY A 109 -8.40 -7.17 -16.28
C GLY A 109 -7.12 -7.61 -15.61
N ALA A 110 -7.04 -7.46 -14.30
CA ALA A 110 -5.90 -7.87 -13.48
C ALA A 110 -6.34 -8.88 -12.43
N GLU A 111 -5.36 -9.58 -11.86
CA GLU A 111 -5.58 -10.57 -10.82
C GLU A 111 -4.66 -10.27 -9.64
N VAL A 112 -5.19 -10.27 -8.44
CA VAL A 112 -4.37 -10.25 -7.23
C VAL A 112 -3.85 -11.67 -7.01
N THR A 113 -2.56 -11.85 -7.16
CA THR A 113 -1.92 -13.16 -7.00
C THR A 113 -1.47 -13.43 -5.57
N ASP A 114 -1.23 -12.37 -4.81
CA ASP A 114 -0.86 -12.48 -3.41
C ASP A 114 -1.15 -11.16 -2.70
N SER A 115 -1.46 -11.24 -1.41
CA SER A 115 -1.56 -10.06 -0.56
C SER A 115 -1.25 -10.45 0.88
N PHE A 116 -0.54 -9.58 1.60
CA PHE A 116 -0.22 -9.82 3.00
C PHE A 116 -0.03 -8.52 3.74
N VAL A 117 -0.38 -8.53 5.03
CA VAL A 117 -0.30 -7.38 5.93
C VAL A 117 0.81 -7.59 6.94
N GLU A 118 1.59 -6.54 7.16
CA GLU A 118 2.59 -6.47 8.22
C GLU A 118 2.24 -5.33 9.16
N PHE A 119 2.44 -5.54 10.45
CA PHE A 119 2.29 -4.50 11.47
C PHE A 119 3.68 -4.12 11.97
N ILE A 120 3.96 -2.85 11.91
CA ILE A 120 5.28 -2.31 12.27
C ILE A 120 5.16 -1.42 13.51
#